data_1b5ef2090ce2a42e918bbb2b76c166b9
#
_entry.id   1b5ef2090ce2a42e918bbb2b76c166b9
#
_cell.length_a   1.000
_cell.length_b   1.000
_cell.length_c   1.000
_cell.angle_alpha   90.00
_cell.angle_beta   90.00
_cell.angle_gamma   90.00
#
_symmetry.space_group_name_H-M   'P 1'
#
loop_
_entity.id
_entity.type
_entity.pdbx_description
1 polymer ?
#
loop_
_entity_poly.entity_id
_entity_poly.type
_entity_poly.pdbx_seq_one_letter_code
_entity_poly.pdbx_strand_id
1 'polypeptide(L)'
;MKFLKSACIEPMYSEIPFLDRFQAAKDDGFEFVEFWSWTDKDLDAVKAAAEAAGIGISGFNGDAELSLIDPAQKTDYLEFLKKSVAAAQKTGARSVTIHSNGLGEGGLVINDYRNLSDTVKLCTMFGTLIECAKIAEESGIQMNLEPLNITTDHVGNYLQTTRMAAEMTRLIANFAKKLH
;
A
#
# COMPACT_ATOMS: atom_id res chain seq x y z
N MET A 1 -21.25 14.80 3.96
CA MET A 1 -20.25 14.14 3.09
C MET A 1 -20.63 12.66 3.02
N LYS A 2 -20.81 12.08 1.84
CA LYS A 2 -21.06 10.64 1.70
C LYS A 2 -19.70 9.94 1.60
N PHE A 3 -19.42 9.03 2.51
CA PHE A 3 -18.23 8.17 2.38
C PHE A 3 -18.49 7.08 1.34
N LEU A 4 -17.50 6.82 0.51
CA LEU A 4 -17.49 5.70 -0.43
C LEU A 4 -16.95 4.46 0.29
N LYS A 5 -17.56 3.31 0.04
CA LYS A 5 -17.17 2.04 0.68
C LYS A 5 -16.24 1.26 -0.24
N SER A 6 -15.13 0.76 0.31
CA SER A 6 -14.22 -0.17 -0.36
C SER A 6 -14.19 -1.51 0.37
N ALA A 7 -14.21 -2.61 -0.37
CA ALA A 7 -14.04 -3.95 0.16
C ALA A 7 -12.62 -4.42 -0.08
N CYS A 8 -11.94 -4.95 0.96
CA CYS A 8 -10.71 -5.71 0.75
C CYS A 8 -11.07 -7.12 0.27
N ILE A 9 -10.91 -7.35 -1.04
CA ILE A 9 -11.38 -8.59 -1.68
C ILE A 9 -10.41 -9.78 -1.54
N GLU A 10 -9.24 -9.59 -0.91
CA GLU A 10 -8.37 -10.73 -0.60
C GLU A 10 -8.97 -11.61 0.52
N PRO A 11 -9.30 -11.07 1.72
CA PRO A 11 -9.91 -11.86 2.78
C PRO A 11 -11.44 -12.02 2.60
N MET A 12 -12.11 -11.00 2.06
CA MET A 12 -13.54 -11.09 1.74
C MET A 12 -13.69 -11.86 0.43
N TYR A 13 -14.69 -12.72 0.31
CA TYR A 13 -14.95 -13.50 -0.90
C TYR A 13 -13.84 -14.52 -1.28
N SER A 14 -13.06 -14.99 -0.31
CA SER A 14 -11.93 -15.92 -0.54
C SER A 14 -12.33 -17.27 -1.18
N GLU A 15 -13.60 -17.66 -1.06
CA GLU A 15 -14.20 -18.91 -1.59
C GLU A 15 -14.53 -18.88 -3.07
N ILE A 16 -14.43 -17.71 -3.73
CA ILE A 16 -14.68 -17.59 -5.17
C ILE A 16 -13.42 -17.10 -5.90
N PRO A 17 -13.30 -17.34 -7.23
CA PRO A 17 -12.17 -16.89 -8.02
C PRO A 17 -11.96 -15.38 -7.91
N PHE A 18 -10.70 -14.94 -7.91
CA PHE A 18 -10.34 -13.53 -7.64
C PHE A 18 -11.08 -12.53 -8.53
N LEU A 19 -11.20 -12.81 -9.84
CA LEU A 19 -11.85 -11.88 -10.77
C LEU A 19 -13.38 -11.80 -10.56
N ASP A 20 -14.00 -12.84 -10.02
CA ASP A 20 -15.45 -12.84 -9.73
C ASP A 20 -15.78 -12.01 -8.47
N ARG A 21 -14.78 -11.75 -7.61
CA ARG A 21 -14.93 -10.95 -6.38
C ARG A 21 -15.27 -9.49 -6.66
N PHE A 22 -14.93 -8.98 -7.83
CA PHE A 22 -15.32 -7.62 -8.25
C PHE A 22 -16.84 -7.47 -8.38
N GLN A 23 -17.48 -8.43 -9.03
CA GLN A 23 -18.93 -8.44 -9.16
C GLN A 23 -19.61 -8.69 -7.81
N ALA A 24 -19.10 -9.63 -7.00
CA ALA A 24 -19.63 -9.92 -5.67
C ALA A 24 -19.59 -8.67 -4.76
N ALA A 25 -18.49 -7.96 -4.73
CA ALA A 25 -18.37 -6.70 -3.98
C ALA A 25 -19.35 -5.62 -4.49
N LYS A 26 -19.56 -5.55 -5.80
CA LYS A 26 -20.54 -4.64 -6.40
C LYS A 26 -21.96 -4.98 -5.96
N ASP A 27 -22.33 -6.26 -5.99
CA ASP A 27 -23.66 -6.74 -5.62
C ASP A 27 -23.96 -6.47 -4.12
N ASP A 28 -22.93 -6.52 -3.26
CA ASP A 28 -23.00 -6.15 -1.83
C ASP A 28 -23.01 -4.62 -1.60
N GLY A 29 -22.97 -3.83 -2.67
CA GLY A 29 -23.12 -2.37 -2.62
C GLY A 29 -21.84 -1.62 -2.25
N PHE A 30 -20.67 -2.17 -2.54
CA PHE A 30 -19.43 -1.43 -2.49
C PHE A 30 -19.24 -0.58 -3.75
N GLU A 31 -18.60 0.56 -3.61
CA GLU A 31 -18.24 1.44 -4.72
C GLU A 31 -16.82 1.18 -5.21
N PHE A 32 -15.97 0.60 -4.33
CA PHE A 32 -14.57 0.29 -4.59
C PHE A 32 -14.18 -1.07 -4.02
N VAL A 33 -13.10 -1.60 -4.57
CA VAL A 33 -12.36 -2.75 -4.03
C VAL A 33 -10.91 -2.39 -3.80
N GLU A 34 -10.26 -3.12 -2.89
CA GLU A 34 -8.80 -3.15 -2.72
C GLU A 34 -8.34 -4.59 -2.60
N PHE A 35 -7.07 -4.84 -2.84
CA PHE A 35 -6.44 -6.15 -2.72
C PHE A 35 -4.97 -5.99 -2.31
N TRP A 36 -4.32 -7.08 -1.88
CA TRP A 36 -3.00 -6.94 -1.27
C TRP A 36 -1.87 -6.89 -2.29
N SER A 37 -1.84 -7.82 -3.26
CA SER A 37 -0.74 -7.90 -4.22
C SER A 37 -1.22 -7.72 -5.66
N TRP A 38 -0.42 -7.00 -6.44
CA TRP A 38 -0.61 -6.86 -7.88
C TRP A 38 0.34 -7.75 -8.68
N THR A 39 1.43 -8.26 -8.06
CA THR A 39 2.53 -8.94 -8.75
C THR A 39 2.18 -10.33 -9.26
N ASP A 40 1.23 -10.98 -8.64
CA ASP A 40 0.71 -12.32 -8.96
C ASP A 40 -0.57 -12.30 -9.80
N LYS A 41 -0.97 -11.13 -10.31
CA LYS A 41 -2.24 -10.94 -11.01
C LYS A 41 -2.05 -10.45 -12.45
N ASP A 42 -2.91 -10.91 -13.36
CA ASP A 42 -3.03 -10.32 -14.69
C ASP A 42 -3.77 -8.98 -14.58
N LEU A 43 -3.01 -7.89 -14.71
CA LEU A 43 -3.54 -6.54 -14.55
C LEU A 43 -4.55 -6.14 -15.65
N ASP A 44 -4.47 -6.71 -16.84
CA ASP A 44 -5.45 -6.47 -17.90
C ASP A 44 -6.78 -7.15 -17.54
N ALA A 45 -6.73 -8.38 -17.03
CA ALA A 45 -7.91 -9.08 -16.53
C ALA A 45 -8.52 -8.39 -15.30
N VAL A 46 -7.69 -7.90 -14.36
CA VAL A 46 -8.15 -7.11 -13.19
C VAL A 46 -8.90 -5.87 -13.63
N LYS A 47 -8.32 -5.10 -14.56
CA LYS A 47 -8.96 -3.91 -15.10
C LYS A 47 -10.30 -4.25 -15.77
N ALA A 48 -10.32 -5.28 -16.63
CA ALA A 48 -11.52 -5.70 -17.32
C ALA A 48 -12.64 -6.15 -16.35
N ALA A 49 -12.30 -6.89 -15.29
CA ALA A 49 -13.26 -7.30 -14.27
C ALA A 49 -13.85 -6.10 -13.49
N ALA A 50 -13.03 -5.14 -13.13
CA ALA A 50 -13.49 -3.92 -12.46
C ALA A 50 -14.42 -3.09 -13.36
N GLU A 51 -14.06 -2.93 -14.65
CA GLU A 51 -14.88 -2.22 -15.65
C GLU A 51 -16.21 -2.94 -15.90
N ALA A 52 -16.20 -4.27 -16.05
CA ALA A 52 -17.39 -5.07 -16.27
C ALA A 52 -18.37 -5.00 -15.08
N ALA A 53 -17.87 -5.05 -13.86
CA ALA A 53 -18.68 -4.90 -12.65
C ALA A 53 -19.12 -3.45 -12.39
N GLY A 54 -18.52 -2.46 -13.05
CA GLY A 54 -18.77 -1.04 -12.77
C GLY A 54 -18.37 -0.64 -11.35
N ILE A 55 -17.24 -1.17 -10.84
CA ILE A 55 -16.67 -0.90 -9.53
C ILE A 55 -15.25 -0.32 -9.68
N GLY A 56 -14.88 0.63 -8.81
CA GLY A 56 -13.54 1.21 -8.85
C GLY A 56 -12.51 0.39 -8.07
N ILE A 57 -11.23 0.62 -8.32
CA ILE A 57 -10.13 0.08 -7.50
C ILE A 57 -9.61 1.23 -6.62
N SER A 58 -9.73 1.10 -5.29
CA SER A 58 -9.21 2.09 -4.36
C SER A 58 -7.69 2.01 -4.24
N GLY A 59 -7.11 0.82 -4.20
CA GLY A 59 -5.68 0.63 -4.14
C GLY A 59 -5.24 -0.81 -3.91
N PHE A 60 -3.92 -0.96 -3.73
CA PHE A 60 -3.25 -2.20 -3.35
C PHE A 60 -1.87 -1.87 -2.73
N ASN A 61 -1.17 -2.88 -2.16
CA ASN A 61 0.14 -2.66 -1.57
C ASN A 61 1.20 -2.34 -2.62
N GLY A 62 2.03 -1.35 -2.32
CA GLY A 62 3.02 -0.80 -3.25
C GLY A 62 4.46 -1.22 -2.99
N ASP A 63 4.75 -1.96 -1.93
CA ASP A 63 6.11 -2.20 -1.42
C ASP A 63 6.54 -3.67 -1.29
N ALA A 64 5.60 -4.62 -1.44
CA ALA A 64 5.88 -6.06 -1.30
C ALA A 64 6.69 -6.38 -0.02
N GLU A 65 7.80 -7.12 -0.17
CA GLU A 65 8.67 -7.55 0.93
C GLU A 65 9.77 -6.53 1.28
N LEU A 66 9.74 -5.33 0.69
CA LEU A 66 10.76 -4.31 0.88
C LEU A 66 10.42 -3.36 2.03
N SER A 67 11.44 -2.78 2.65
CA SER A 67 11.32 -2.01 3.88
C SER A 67 11.74 -0.55 3.72
N LEU A 68 10.89 0.36 4.23
CA LEU A 68 11.19 1.79 4.32
C LEU A 68 12.29 2.13 5.35
N ILE A 69 12.51 1.26 6.34
CA ILE A 69 13.44 1.53 7.45
C ILE A 69 14.84 0.96 7.24
N ASP A 70 15.07 0.20 6.15
CA ASP A 70 16.36 -0.38 5.83
C ASP A 70 17.11 0.50 4.83
N PRO A 71 18.25 1.12 5.22
CA PRO A 71 19.03 1.94 4.30
C PRO A 71 19.60 1.16 3.10
N ALA A 72 19.82 -0.16 3.26
CA ALA A 72 20.31 -1.01 2.18
C ALA A 72 19.25 -1.29 1.10
N GLN A 73 17.97 -1.23 1.43
CA GLN A 73 16.89 -1.51 0.51
C GLN A 73 16.30 -0.27 -0.17
N LYS A 74 16.75 0.93 0.18
CA LYS A 74 16.15 2.19 -0.30
C LYS A 74 16.03 2.25 -1.83
N THR A 75 17.07 1.87 -2.56
CA THR A 75 17.05 1.90 -4.04
C THR A 75 16.04 0.93 -4.61
N ASP A 76 16.08 -0.32 -4.16
CA ASP A 76 15.18 -1.38 -4.63
C ASP A 76 13.72 -1.06 -4.28
N TYR A 77 13.50 -0.49 -3.08
CA TYR A 77 12.19 -0.02 -2.63
C TYR A 77 11.60 1.01 -3.60
N LEU A 78 12.35 2.05 -3.94
CA LEU A 78 11.89 3.12 -4.84
C LEU A 78 11.67 2.61 -6.28
N GLU A 79 12.51 1.69 -6.75
CA GLU A 79 12.32 1.06 -8.07
C GLU A 79 11.06 0.17 -8.09
N PHE A 80 10.82 -0.60 -7.04
CA PHE A 80 9.60 -1.40 -6.93
C PHE A 80 8.36 -0.51 -6.84
N LEU A 81 8.40 0.54 -6.03
CA LEU A 81 7.30 1.50 -5.89
C LEU A 81 6.91 2.13 -7.23
N LYS A 82 7.88 2.47 -8.08
CA LYS A 82 7.59 2.98 -9.43
C LYS A 82 6.84 1.95 -10.29
N LYS A 83 7.17 0.66 -10.16
CA LYS A 83 6.43 -0.42 -10.84
C LYS A 83 5.01 -0.54 -10.30
N SER A 84 4.83 -0.41 -8.98
CA SER A 84 3.51 -0.42 -8.33
C SER A 84 2.65 0.76 -8.77
N VAL A 85 3.25 1.94 -8.92
CA VAL A 85 2.58 3.12 -9.47
C VAL A 85 2.14 2.90 -10.93
N ALA A 86 3.01 2.30 -11.75
CA ALA A 86 2.64 1.96 -13.13
C ALA A 86 1.50 0.94 -13.19
N ALA A 87 1.49 -0.05 -12.28
CA ALA A 87 0.39 -1.00 -12.14
C ALA A 87 -0.91 -0.31 -11.72
N ALA A 88 -0.85 0.66 -10.80
CA ALA A 88 -1.99 1.46 -10.38
C ALA A 88 -2.55 2.30 -11.54
N GLN A 89 -1.70 2.95 -12.31
CA GLN A 89 -2.11 3.68 -13.50
C GLN A 89 -2.75 2.77 -14.57
N LYS A 90 -2.18 1.57 -14.77
CA LYS A 90 -2.71 0.58 -15.72
C LYS A 90 -4.11 0.09 -15.34
N THR A 91 -4.33 -0.20 -14.06
CA THR A 91 -5.61 -0.73 -13.55
C THR A 91 -6.64 0.34 -13.22
N GLY A 92 -6.24 1.62 -13.18
CA GLY A 92 -7.08 2.72 -12.73
C GLY A 92 -7.25 2.77 -11.21
N ALA A 93 -6.37 2.12 -10.45
CA ALA A 93 -6.32 2.23 -9.00
C ALA A 93 -5.95 3.66 -8.56
N ARG A 94 -6.54 4.12 -7.45
CA ARG A 94 -6.37 5.51 -6.97
C ARG A 94 -5.14 5.70 -6.11
N SER A 95 -4.74 4.63 -5.41
CA SER A 95 -3.64 4.70 -4.44
C SER A 95 -2.82 3.42 -4.39
N VAL A 96 -1.65 3.53 -3.79
CA VAL A 96 -0.86 2.40 -3.30
C VAL A 96 -0.61 2.58 -1.80
N THR A 97 -0.65 1.47 -1.06
CA THR A 97 -0.36 1.45 0.38
C THR A 97 1.08 1.01 0.60
N ILE A 98 1.77 1.69 1.51
CA ILE A 98 3.19 1.45 1.83
C ILE A 98 3.38 1.27 3.34
N HIS A 99 4.30 0.39 3.72
CA HIS A 99 4.56 -0.01 5.10
C HIS A 99 5.99 0.29 5.54
N SER A 100 6.23 0.34 6.85
CA SER A 100 7.58 0.56 7.37
C SER A 100 8.50 -0.64 7.18
N ASN A 101 7.96 -1.85 7.30
CA ASN A 101 8.69 -3.12 7.16
C ASN A 101 8.15 -3.92 5.98
N GLY A 102 9.00 -4.74 5.39
CA GLY A 102 8.56 -5.74 4.43
C GLY A 102 7.66 -6.78 5.08
N LEU A 103 6.55 -7.09 4.42
CA LEU A 103 5.56 -8.07 4.85
C LEU A 103 5.61 -9.30 3.94
N GLY A 104 5.74 -10.47 4.55
CA GLY A 104 5.68 -11.76 3.87
C GLY A 104 4.29 -12.38 3.91
N GLU A 105 4.26 -13.71 3.77
CA GLU A 105 3.03 -14.49 3.79
C GLU A 105 2.23 -14.24 5.07
N GLY A 106 0.92 -14.07 4.93
CA GLY A 106 0.01 -13.79 6.04
C GLY A 106 0.23 -12.42 6.70
N GLY A 107 0.97 -11.51 6.08
CA GLY A 107 1.27 -10.18 6.64
C GLY A 107 2.35 -10.20 7.73
N LEU A 108 3.09 -11.31 7.87
CA LEU A 108 4.16 -11.41 8.86
C LEU A 108 5.33 -10.48 8.50
N VAL A 109 5.87 -9.79 9.50
CA VAL A 109 7.07 -8.96 9.32
C VAL A 109 8.27 -9.86 9.04
N ILE A 110 8.93 -9.65 7.89
CA ILE A 110 10.08 -10.48 7.45
C ILE A 110 11.31 -10.20 8.32
N ASN A 111 11.55 -8.93 8.64
CA ASN A 111 12.69 -8.51 9.46
C ASN A 111 12.27 -7.33 10.36
N ASP A 112 12.47 -7.48 11.66
CA ASP A 112 12.21 -6.42 12.65
C ASP A 112 13.37 -5.44 12.84
N TYR A 113 14.49 -5.68 12.17
CA TYR A 113 15.68 -4.82 12.17
C TYR A 113 16.19 -4.47 13.57
N ARG A 114 16.27 -5.45 14.48
CA ARG A 114 16.82 -5.25 15.85
C ARG A 114 18.25 -4.76 15.87
N ASN A 115 18.98 -5.01 14.78
CA ASN A 115 20.36 -4.56 14.58
C ASN A 115 20.48 -3.07 14.20
N LEU A 116 19.38 -2.40 13.86
CA LEU A 116 19.36 -0.97 13.54
C LEU A 116 18.82 -0.17 14.75
N SER A 117 19.46 0.95 15.07
CA SER A 117 18.93 1.89 16.05
C SER A 117 17.65 2.57 15.55
N ASP A 118 16.79 3.01 16.47
CA ASP A 118 15.56 3.73 16.14
C ASP A 118 15.85 5.01 15.35
N THR A 119 16.97 5.68 15.63
CA THR A 119 17.41 6.86 14.88
C THR A 119 17.69 6.51 13.43
N VAL A 120 18.40 5.40 13.16
CA VAL A 120 18.66 4.95 11.77
C VAL A 120 17.36 4.61 11.06
N LYS A 121 16.49 3.84 11.69
CA LYS A 121 15.17 3.48 11.14
C LYS A 121 14.36 4.72 10.78
N LEU A 122 14.24 5.66 11.72
CA LEU A 122 13.46 6.89 11.52
C LEU A 122 14.03 7.77 10.41
N CYS A 123 15.35 8.02 10.41
CA CYS A 123 15.99 8.85 9.39
C CYS A 123 15.90 8.21 8.00
N THR A 124 16.07 6.88 7.92
CA THR A 124 15.94 6.14 6.64
C THR A 124 14.51 6.23 6.12
N MET A 125 13.52 5.95 6.95
CA MET A 125 12.11 6.05 6.58
C MET A 125 11.77 7.46 6.11
N PHE A 126 12.15 8.49 6.88
CA PHE A 126 11.89 9.87 6.51
C PHE A 126 12.50 10.24 5.15
N GLY A 127 13.79 9.93 4.95
CA GLY A 127 14.47 10.22 3.70
C GLY A 127 13.96 9.42 2.49
N THR A 128 13.43 8.21 2.71
CA THR A 128 12.82 7.41 1.65
C THR A 128 11.41 7.93 1.32
N LEU A 129 10.63 8.30 2.34
CA LEU A 129 9.29 8.86 2.15
C LEU A 129 9.29 10.19 1.39
N ILE A 130 10.33 11.02 1.51
CA ILE A 130 10.48 12.22 0.68
C ILE A 130 10.54 11.85 -0.81
N GLU A 131 11.28 10.80 -1.17
CA GLU A 131 11.35 10.34 -2.57
C GLU A 131 10.05 9.66 -3.01
N CYS A 132 9.39 8.90 -2.13
CA CYS A 132 8.05 8.35 -2.38
C CYS A 132 7.05 9.47 -2.68
N ALA A 133 7.08 10.54 -1.90
CA ALA A 133 6.20 11.69 -2.08
C ALA A 133 6.42 12.40 -3.43
N LYS A 134 7.66 12.48 -3.91
CA LYS A 134 7.95 12.99 -5.27
C LYS A 134 7.34 12.10 -6.35
N ILE A 135 7.49 10.77 -6.22
CA ILE A 135 6.88 9.81 -7.14
C ILE A 135 5.36 9.96 -7.14
N ALA A 136 4.74 10.15 -5.97
CA ALA A 136 3.30 10.40 -5.85
C ALA A 136 2.86 11.67 -6.58
N GLU A 137 3.59 12.78 -6.40
CA GLU A 137 3.31 14.06 -7.09
C GLU A 137 3.44 13.94 -8.62
N GLU A 138 4.51 13.31 -9.10
CA GLU A 138 4.77 13.15 -10.54
C GLU A 138 3.74 12.23 -11.21
N SER A 139 3.36 11.15 -10.53
CA SER A 139 2.44 10.15 -11.10
C SER A 139 0.96 10.48 -10.97
N GLY A 140 0.60 11.30 -9.98
CA GLY A 140 -0.77 11.57 -9.60
C GLY A 140 -1.42 10.45 -8.76
N ILE A 141 -0.72 9.36 -8.45
CA ILE A 141 -1.20 8.26 -7.60
C ILE A 141 -0.99 8.63 -6.13
N GLN A 142 -2.03 8.50 -5.32
CA GLN A 142 -1.94 8.72 -3.87
C GLN A 142 -1.14 7.59 -3.23
N MET A 143 -0.31 7.92 -2.24
CA MET A 143 0.36 6.93 -1.39
C MET A 143 -0.20 7.01 0.02
N ASN A 144 -0.56 5.86 0.60
CA ASN A 144 -1.08 5.73 1.96
C ASN A 144 0.00 5.08 2.82
N LEU A 145 0.52 5.81 3.80
CA LEU A 145 1.45 5.26 4.79
C LEU A 145 0.67 4.56 5.90
N GLU A 146 0.71 3.24 5.93
CA GLU A 146 -0.08 2.44 6.85
C GLU A 146 0.70 2.06 8.11
N PRO A 147 0.22 2.47 9.30
CA PRO A 147 0.70 1.95 10.56
C PRO A 147 0.02 0.61 10.88
N LEU A 148 0.80 -0.39 11.29
CA LEU A 148 0.28 -1.72 11.58
C LEU A 148 0.36 -2.07 13.05
N ASN A 149 -0.65 -2.79 13.56
CA ASN A 149 -0.65 -3.28 14.93
C ASN A 149 0.43 -4.36 15.13
N ILE A 150 1.02 -4.39 16.32
CA ILE A 150 2.05 -5.37 16.68
C ILE A 150 1.59 -6.37 17.74
N THR A 151 0.33 -6.33 18.10
CA THR A 151 -0.20 -7.15 19.18
C THR A 151 -0.76 -8.48 18.70
N THR A 152 -1.20 -8.55 17.46
CA THR A 152 -1.83 -9.74 16.88
C THR A 152 -1.11 -10.19 15.61
N ASP A 153 -1.02 -9.34 14.59
CA ASP A 153 -0.65 -9.78 13.25
C ASP A 153 0.78 -9.41 12.85
N HIS A 154 1.21 -8.16 13.07
CA HIS A 154 2.44 -7.62 12.48
C HIS A 154 3.54 -7.39 13.53
N VAL A 155 3.78 -8.39 14.39
CA VAL A 155 4.81 -8.31 15.44
C VAL A 155 6.18 -7.93 14.85
N GLY A 156 6.77 -6.86 15.37
CA GLY A 156 8.05 -6.33 14.87
C GLY A 156 7.94 -5.19 13.87
N ASN A 157 6.72 -4.81 13.44
CA ASN A 157 6.54 -3.64 12.59
C ASN A 157 6.98 -2.35 13.29
N TYR A 158 7.70 -1.49 12.60
CA TYR A 158 8.26 -0.27 13.19
C TYR A 158 7.21 0.83 13.35
N LEU A 159 6.44 1.12 12.31
CA LEU A 159 5.38 2.13 12.33
C LEU A 159 4.10 1.54 12.91
N GLN A 160 3.85 1.78 14.21
CA GLN A 160 2.84 1.05 14.98
C GLN A 160 1.54 1.83 15.19
N THR A 161 1.56 3.15 15.06
CA THR A 161 0.40 3.97 15.44
C THR A 161 0.05 4.99 14.38
N THR A 162 -1.25 5.25 14.22
CA THR A 162 -1.77 6.33 13.37
C THR A 162 -1.19 7.69 13.73
N ARG A 163 -0.91 7.93 15.02
CA ARG A 163 -0.27 9.16 15.47
C ARG A 163 1.11 9.33 14.85
N MET A 164 1.95 8.28 14.90
CA MET A 164 3.31 8.31 14.33
C MET A 164 3.27 8.48 12.80
N ALA A 165 2.35 7.78 12.11
CA ALA A 165 2.13 7.96 10.67
C ALA A 165 1.70 9.40 10.34
N ALA A 166 0.75 9.96 11.08
CA ALA A 166 0.28 11.32 10.86
C ALA A 166 1.34 12.40 11.16
N GLU A 167 2.20 12.18 12.14
CA GLU A 167 3.35 13.08 12.39
C GLU A 167 4.34 13.02 11.23
N MET A 168 4.64 11.82 10.71
CA MET A 168 5.53 11.61 9.58
C MET A 168 4.98 12.27 8.30
N THR A 169 3.72 12.03 7.97
CA THR A 169 3.10 12.61 6.77
C THR A 169 3.04 14.14 6.83
N ARG A 170 2.78 14.74 8.01
CA ARG A 170 2.82 16.19 8.19
C ARG A 170 4.22 16.79 7.96
N LEU A 171 5.27 16.11 8.41
CA LEU A 171 6.65 16.54 8.16
C LEU A 171 6.97 16.51 6.67
N ILE A 172 6.51 15.47 5.98
CA ILE A 172 6.78 15.27 4.55
C ILE A 172 5.90 16.16 3.67
N ALA A 173 4.73 16.58 4.13
CA ALA A 173 3.84 17.47 3.38
C ALA A 173 4.48 18.81 2.96
N ASN A 174 5.59 19.20 3.58
CA ASN A 174 6.40 20.33 3.16
C ASN A 174 7.21 20.06 1.88
N PHE A 175 7.40 18.79 1.51
CA PHE A 175 8.16 18.35 0.35
C PHE A 175 7.27 17.88 -0.80
N ALA A 176 6.10 17.30 -0.48
CA ALA A 176 5.12 16.88 -1.47
C ALA A 176 3.73 16.70 -0.82
N LYS A 177 2.65 16.87 -1.61
CA LYS A 177 1.26 16.94 -1.09
C LYS A 177 0.48 15.63 -1.20
N LYS A 178 0.96 14.61 -1.92
CA LYS A 178 0.23 13.37 -2.21
C LYS A 178 0.62 12.16 -1.36
N LEU A 179 1.35 12.36 -0.28
CA LEU A 179 1.53 11.37 0.76
C LEU A 179 0.51 11.62 1.88
N HIS A 180 -0.28 10.61 2.21
CA HIS A 180 -1.33 10.62 3.23
C HIS A 180 -1.18 9.49 4.23
#